data_ea496aa854dab5418781ea7f29b19025
#
_entry.id   ea496aa854dab5418781ea7f29b19025
#
_cell.length_a   1.000
_cell.length_b   1.000
_cell.length_c   1.000
_cell.angle_alpha   90.00
_cell.angle_beta   90.00
_cell.angle_gamma   90.00
#
_symmetry.space_group_name_H-M   'P 1'
#
loop_
_entity.id
_entity.type
_entity.pdbx_description
1 polymer ?
#
loop_
_entity_poly.entity_id
_entity_poly.type
_entity_poly.pdbx_seq_one_letter_code
_entity_poly.pdbx_strand_id
1 'polypeptide(L)'
;PVGGKIRIEGNGLKTANELYINGTSVDLAGIPAEEKNDAFLVVTIPETLPFGNAVENPDSRNKMRLVTAYDDRTLDCVIAGKQVEINRITDANGNAITEAGRNSVVVIEGKYFATFQKLSFNNQEIEPTTIESNRITFTVPVDTEDFTVGDGELTVVNAYDEIGVSREFTLLGFVPSVTEISYTMPKPGNVIRLTGVNLYDKAKVFFPSSTGEKEGLVQSASSDATSMDVLVPEGVGDKAGYIRIESEGADVEVKG
;
A
#
# COMPACT_ATOMS: atom_id res chain seq x y z
N PRO A 1 3.90 9.18 23.85
CA PRO A 1 3.87 8.97 22.42
C PRO A 1 3.03 10.02 21.71
N VAL A 2 3.19 10.18 20.41
CA VAL A 2 2.30 11.02 19.58
C VAL A 2 0.83 10.64 19.77
N GLY A 3 -0.08 11.61 19.62
CA GLY A 3 -1.49 11.46 19.93
C GLY A 3 -1.80 11.30 21.42
N GLY A 4 -0.77 11.16 22.26
CA GLY A 4 -0.92 11.09 23.71
C GLY A 4 -0.90 12.47 24.36
N LYS A 5 -1.35 12.53 25.63
CA LYS A 5 -1.22 13.74 26.44
C LYS A 5 0.07 13.73 27.25
N ILE A 6 0.73 14.89 27.33
CA ILE A 6 1.82 15.15 28.28
C ILE A 6 1.37 16.20 29.27
N ARG A 7 1.86 16.07 30.50
CA ARG A 7 1.69 17.05 31.56
C ARG A 7 3.03 17.72 31.83
N ILE A 8 3.06 19.03 31.66
CA ILE A 8 4.19 19.91 31.96
C ILE A 8 3.90 20.52 33.33
N GLU A 9 4.83 20.40 34.26
CA GLU A 9 4.70 20.96 35.61
C GLU A 9 5.68 22.09 35.82
N GLY A 10 5.26 23.11 36.53
CA GLY A 10 6.08 24.32 36.78
C GLY A 10 5.28 25.43 37.45
N ASN A 11 5.77 26.66 37.28
CA ASN A 11 5.08 27.87 37.76
C ASN A 11 4.84 28.83 36.60
N GLY A 12 3.76 29.59 36.67
CA GLY A 12 3.43 30.58 35.64
C GLY A 12 2.86 29.98 34.36
N LEU A 13 2.53 28.68 34.32
CA LEU A 13 2.11 27.94 33.13
C LEU A 13 0.75 28.36 32.60
N LYS A 14 -0.07 29.04 33.42
CA LYS A 14 -1.31 29.68 32.97
C LYS A 14 -1.08 30.68 31.84
N THR A 15 0.11 31.33 31.84
CA THR A 15 0.48 32.35 30.86
C THR A 15 1.21 31.79 29.63
N ALA A 16 1.32 30.45 29.50
CA ALA A 16 1.91 29.82 28.34
C ALA A 16 1.16 30.24 27.06
N ASN A 17 1.89 30.81 26.10
CA ASN A 17 1.35 31.29 24.83
C ASN A 17 1.96 30.62 23.61
N GLU A 18 3.14 30.00 23.74
CA GLU A 18 3.77 29.22 22.69
C GLU A 18 4.36 27.93 23.27
N LEU A 19 4.18 26.85 22.55
CA LEU A 19 4.84 25.55 22.78
C LEU A 19 5.32 24.97 21.46
N TYR A 20 6.57 24.59 21.42
CA TYR A 20 7.17 23.87 20.29
C TYR A 20 7.71 22.54 20.79
N ILE A 21 7.47 21.48 20.01
CA ILE A 21 8.08 20.17 20.21
C ILE A 21 8.75 19.77 18.90
N ASN A 22 10.02 19.39 18.95
CA ASN A 22 10.82 19.11 17.76
C ASN A 22 10.76 20.23 16.70
N GLY A 23 10.67 21.50 17.14
CA GLY A 23 10.53 22.66 16.27
C GLY A 23 9.12 22.91 15.73
N THR A 24 8.17 22.00 15.95
CA THR A 24 6.79 22.13 15.51
C THR A 24 5.93 22.80 16.58
N SER A 25 5.15 23.81 16.18
CA SER A 25 4.21 24.50 17.08
C SER A 25 3.08 23.57 17.48
N VAL A 26 2.79 23.54 18.78
CA VAL A 26 1.66 22.83 19.38
C VAL A 26 0.59 23.86 19.74
N ASP A 27 -0.63 23.64 19.28
CA ASP A 27 -1.75 24.53 19.56
C ASP A 27 -2.11 24.49 21.05
N LEU A 28 -2.09 25.67 21.68
CA LEU A 28 -2.51 25.89 23.06
C LEU A 28 -3.90 26.51 23.17
N ALA A 29 -4.55 26.82 22.03
CA ALA A 29 -5.90 27.36 22.01
C ALA A 29 -6.92 26.29 22.43
N GLY A 30 -7.90 26.68 23.18
CA GLY A 30 -8.97 25.79 23.58
C GLY A 30 -8.63 24.74 24.65
N ILE A 31 -7.44 24.81 25.26
CA ILE A 31 -7.11 23.94 26.40
C ILE A 31 -7.99 24.35 27.59
N PRO A 32 -8.76 23.40 28.17
CA PRO A 32 -9.63 23.68 29.30
C PRO A 32 -8.87 24.20 30.53
N ALA A 33 -9.53 25.03 31.36
CA ALA A 33 -8.88 25.61 32.56
C ALA A 33 -8.42 24.55 33.55
N GLU A 34 -9.04 23.38 33.59
CA GLU A 34 -8.63 22.23 34.38
C GLU A 34 -7.34 21.55 33.85
N GLU A 35 -7.00 21.76 32.59
CA GLU A 35 -5.78 21.26 31.94
C GLU A 35 -4.68 22.33 31.81
N LYS A 36 -4.98 23.62 32.09
CA LYS A 36 -4.02 24.78 32.02
C LYS A 36 -4.22 25.69 33.21
N ASN A 37 -3.32 25.62 34.16
CA ASN A 37 -3.29 26.50 35.33
C ASN A 37 -1.85 26.92 35.66
N ASP A 38 -1.64 27.61 36.79
CA ASP A 38 -0.34 28.13 37.16
C ASP A 38 0.70 27.04 37.42
N ALA A 39 0.28 25.87 37.90
CA ALA A 39 1.17 24.79 38.30
C ALA A 39 1.41 23.72 37.22
N PHE A 40 0.50 23.60 36.27
CA PHE A 40 0.64 22.60 35.18
C PHE A 40 -0.10 22.98 33.90
N LEU A 41 0.37 22.40 32.82
CA LEU A 41 -0.19 22.48 31.47
C LEU A 41 -0.27 21.04 30.89
N VAL A 42 -1.45 20.63 30.43
CA VAL A 42 -1.64 19.34 29.74
C VAL A 42 -1.88 19.61 28.26
N VAL A 43 -1.09 19.01 27.41
CA VAL A 43 -1.20 19.16 25.94
C VAL A 43 -1.24 17.82 25.24
N THR A 44 -1.97 17.77 24.12
CA THR A 44 -1.94 16.61 23.23
C THR A 44 -0.79 16.75 22.25
N ILE A 45 0.05 15.75 22.13
CA ILE A 45 1.15 15.72 21.17
C ILE A 45 0.57 15.47 19.78
N PRO A 46 0.83 16.35 18.79
CA PRO A 46 0.34 16.17 17.43
C PRO A 46 0.79 14.82 16.83
N GLU A 47 -0.08 14.14 16.11
CA GLU A 47 0.27 12.89 15.40
C GLU A 47 1.20 13.13 14.20
N THR A 48 1.23 14.37 13.70
CA THR A 48 2.08 14.82 12.58
C THR A 48 3.43 15.37 13.01
N LEU A 49 3.79 15.20 14.31
CA LEU A 49 5.04 15.72 14.83
C LEU A 49 6.24 15.08 14.12
N PRO A 50 7.19 15.83 13.53
CA PRO A 50 8.38 15.29 12.90
C PRO A 50 9.36 14.70 13.93
N PHE A 51 10.12 13.66 13.50
CA PHE A 51 11.08 12.93 14.34
C PHE A 51 12.40 12.70 13.61
N GLY A 52 13.44 12.42 14.38
CA GLY A 52 14.72 12.05 13.85
C GLY A 52 15.19 13.01 12.74
N ASN A 53 15.51 12.47 11.59
CA ASN A 53 15.99 13.27 10.45
C ASN A 53 14.90 14.10 9.76
N ALA A 54 13.62 13.83 10.02
CA ALA A 54 12.50 14.64 9.51
C ALA A 54 12.35 15.99 10.25
N VAL A 55 13.06 16.21 11.36
CA VAL A 55 13.12 17.52 12.03
C VAL A 55 14.04 18.42 11.22
N GLU A 56 13.49 19.45 10.57
CA GLU A 56 14.22 20.37 9.67
C GLU A 56 15.43 21.02 10.35
N ASN A 57 15.24 21.51 11.58
CA ASN A 57 16.32 22.09 12.38
C ASN A 57 16.88 21.05 13.37
N PRO A 58 18.11 20.53 13.16
CA PRO A 58 18.73 19.53 14.05
C PRO A 58 18.81 19.97 15.52
N ASP A 59 18.96 21.25 15.79
CA ASP A 59 19.04 21.79 17.14
C ASP A 59 17.69 21.71 17.88
N SER A 60 16.61 21.54 17.16
CA SER A 60 15.26 21.36 17.71
C SER A 60 14.92 19.90 18.01
N ARG A 61 15.75 18.93 17.59
CA ARG A 61 15.50 17.50 17.83
C ARG A 61 15.52 17.16 19.31
N ASN A 62 14.51 16.39 19.73
CA ASN A 62 14.34 16.01 21.13
C ASN A 62 14.31 17.22 22.08
N LYS A 63 13.77 18.34 21.61
CA LYS A 63 13.62 19.57 22.39
C LYS A 63 12.16 19.97 22.48
N MET A 64 11.82 20.51 23.64
CA MET A 64 10.56 21.20 23.88
C MET A 64 10.89 22.64 24.31
N ARG A 65 10.37 23.61 23.56
CA ARG A 65 10.47 25.04 23.92
C ARG A 65 9.11 25.56 24.36
N LEU A 66 9.03 26.08 25.54
CA LEU A 66 7.84 26.67 26.13
C LEU A 66 8.08 28.16 26.43
N VAL A 67 7.17 28.99 25.92
CA VAL A 67 7.18 30.45 26.17
C VAL A 67 5.98 30.80 27.04
N THR A 68 6.25 31.54 28.10
CA THR A 68 5.24 32.09 29.00
C THR A 68 5.41 33.63 29.05
N ALA A 69 4.53 34.34 29.74
CA ALA A 69 4.69 35.77 29.93
C ALA A 69 5.97 36.18 30.75
N TYR A 70 6.58 35.20 31.42
CA TYR A 70 7.70 35.44 32.35
C TYR A 70 9.01 34.80 31.92
N ASP A 71 8.97 33.78 31.06
CA ASP A 71 10.15 32.97 30.73
C ASP A 71 10.02 32.29 29.36
N ASP A 72 11.17 32.05 28.73
CA ASP A 72 11.32 31.26 27.49
C ASP A 72 12.34 30.17 27.76
N ARG A 73 11.89 28.92 27.80
CA ARG A 73 12.72 27.76 28.13
C ARG A 73 12.68 26.68 27.10
N THR A 74 13.87 26.14 26.84
CA THR A 74 14.05 24.92 26.06
C THR A 74 14.55 23.79 26.96
N LEU A 75 13.86 22.65 26.90
CA LEU A 75 14.15 21.43 27.69
C LEU A 75 14.39 20.28 26.76
N ASP A 76 15.17 19.29 27.20
CA ASP A 76 15.26 18.01 26.53
C ASP A 76 13.94 17.26 26.69
N CYS A 77 13.38 16.79 25.58
CA CYS A 77 12.10 16.12 25.55
C CYS A 77 12.10 15.05 24.46
N VAL A 78 12.28 13.80 24.86
CA VAL A 78 12.17 12.67 23.95
C VAL A 78 10.72 12.24 23.84
N ILE A 79 10.14 12.41 22.67
CA ILE A 79 8.78 11.95 22.37
C ILE A 79 8.89 10.60 21.69
N ALA A 80 8.30 9.57 22.31
CA ALA A 80 8.20 8.27 21.68
C ALA A 80 7.16 8.33 20.54
N GLY A 81 7.56 7.92 19.36
CA GLY A 81 6.67 7.76 18.23
C GLY A 81 5.84 6.49 18.35
N LYS A 82 4.82 6.37 17.52
CA LYS A 82 4.06 5.14 17.33
C LYS A 82 4.47 4.52 16.01
N GLN A 83 4.81 3.23 16.07
CA GLN A 83 5.02 2.43 14.87
C GLN A 83 3.76 2.39 14.02
N VAL A 84 3.94 2.17 12.72
CA VAL A 84 2.86 1.85 11.79
C VAL A 84 2.07 0.64 12.31
N GLU A 85 0.76 0.70 12.21
CA GLU A 85 -0.12 -0.45 12.36
C GLU A 85 -0.77 -0.74 10.99
N ILE A 86 -0.49 -1.89 10.40
CA ILE A 86 -1.18 -2.38 9.19
C ILE A 86 -2.29 -3.33 9.62
N ASN A 87 -3.54 -2.90 9.47
CA ASN A 87 -4.72 -3.68 9.84
C ASN A 87 -5.11 -4.66 8.75
N ARG A 88 -5.14 -4.21 7.49
CA ARG A 88 -5.45 -5.04 6.33
C ARG A 88 -4.91 -4.41 5.04
N ILE A 89 -4.77 -5.26 4.02
CA ILE A 89 -4.48 -4.87 2.64
C ILE A 89 -5.71 -5.25 1.83
N THR A 90 -6.18 -4.34 0.95
CA THR A 90 -7.38 -4.54 0.14
C THR A 90 -7.13 -4.16 -1.31
N ASP A 91 -7.99 -4.67 -2.19
CA ASP A 91 -8.14 -4.16 -3.55
C ASP A 91 -8.87 -2.81 -3.58
N ALA A 92 -9.05 -2.23 -4.76
CA ALA A 92 -9.78 -0.97 -4.95
C ALA A 92 -11.25 -1.04 -4.53
N ASN A 93 -11.84 -2.25 -4.44
CA ASN A 93 -13.23 -2.48 -4.05
C ASN A 93 -13.39 -2.73 -2.53
N GLY A 94 -12.28 -2.75 -1.78
CA GLY A 94 -12.25 -3.00 -0.34
C GLY A 94 -12.24 -4.48 0.07
N ASN A 95 -12.05 -5.41 -0.88
CA ASN A 95 -11.88 -6.83 -0.56
C ASN A 95 -10.48 -7.07 -0.01
N ALA A 96 -10.35 -7.82 1.08
CA ALA A 96 -9.07 -8.18 1.63
C ALA A 96 -8.29 -9.08 0.66
N ILE A 97 -7.01 -8.75 0.44
CA ILE A 97 -6.11 -9.46 -0.47
C ILE A 97 -4.77 -9.72 0.21
N THR A 98 -4.09 -10.78 -0.23
CA THR A 98 -2.69 -11.10 0.11
C THR A 98 -1.80 -11.11 -1.12
N GLU A 99 -2.38 -10.87 -2.28
CA GLU A 99 -1.69 -10.84 -3.57
C GLU A 99 -2.30 -9.79 -4.50
N ALA A 100 -1.52 -9.27 -5.44
CA ALA A 100 -2.04 -8.39 -6.49
C ALA A 100 -1.18 -8.46 -7.75
N GLY A 101 -1.84 -8.34 -8.89
CA GLY A 101 -1.20 -8.26 -10.20
C GLY A 101 -0.60 -6.89 -10.49
N ARG A 102 0.32 -6.84 -11.44
CA ARG A 102 0.86 -5.59 -11.98
C ARG A 102 -0.24 -4.65 -12.45
N ASN A 103 -0.03 -3.36 -12.26
CA ASN A 103 -0.98 -2.29 -12.59
C ASN A 103 -2.30 -2.32 -11.77
N SER A 104 -2.43 -3.21 -10.79
CA SER A 104 -3.58 -3.21 -9.88
C SER A 104 -3.43 -2.15 -8.79
N VAL A 105 -4.56 -1.58 -8.37
CA VAL A 105 -4.60 -0.64 -7.25
C VAL A 105 -4.72 -1.43 -5.95
N VAL A 106 -3.82 -1.15 -5.01
CA VAL A 106 -3.77 -1.75 -3.67
C VAL A 106 -3.93 -0.66 -2.63
N VAL A 107 -4.66 -0.98 -1.59
CA VAL A 107 -4.92 -0.09 -0.46
C VAL A 107 -4.45 -0.75 0.83
N ILE A 108 -3.59 -0.06 1.57
CA ILE A 108 -3.17 -0.45 2.91
C ILE A 108 -3.99 0.38 3.90
N GLU A 109 -4.74 -0.28 4.77
CA GLU A 109 -5.48 0.36 5.84
C GLU A 109 -4.83 0.08 7.19
N GLY A 110 -4.73 1.13 8.01
CA GLY A 110 -4.00 1.00 9.27
C GLY A 110 -4.05 2.25 10.12
N LYS A 111 -2.94 2.53 10.84
CA LYS A 111 -2.80 3.72 11.66
C LYS A 111 -1.37 4.26 11.62
N TYR A 112 -1.25 5.54 12.00
CA TYR A 112 0.03 6.24 12.15
C TYR A 112 0.80 6.41 10.84
N PHE A 113 0.08 6.58 9.73
CA PHE A 113 0.62 6.89 8.41
C PHE A 113 0.86 8.39 8.20
N ALA A 114 0.39 9.27 9.10
CA ALA A 114 0.55 10.73 8.97
C ALA A 114 2.01 11.18 8.83
N THR A 115 2.95 10.40 9.35
CA THR A 115 4.40 10.64 9.24
C THR A 115 5.09 9.59 8.35
N PHE A 116 4.38 9.14 7.33
CA PHE A 116 4.89 8.22 6.31
C PHE A 116 6.25 8.66 5.76
N GLN A 117 7.15 7.72 5.55
CA GLN A 117 8.45 7.95 4.93
C GLN A 117 8.68 7.07 3.71
N LYS A 118 8.29 5.78 3.78
CA LYS A 118 8.59 4.83 2.73
C LYS A 118 7.56 3.70 2.67
N LEU A 119 7.23 3.30 1.45
CA LEU A 119 6.58 2.04 1.12
C LEU A 119 7.53 1.23 0.25
N SER A 120 7.69 -0.06 0.51
CA SER A 120 8.54 -0.93 -0.31
C SER A 120 8.01 -2.36 -0.38
N PHE A 121 8.34 -3.05 -1.47
CA PHE A 121 8.19 -4.50 -1.63
C PHE A 121 9.59 -5.11 -1.79
N ASN A 122 9.96 -6.05 -0.92
CA ASN A 122 11.29 -6.67 -0.89
C ASN A 122 12.45 -5.63 -0.94
N ASN A 123 12.33 -4.53 -0.20
CA ASN A 123 13.23 -3.37 -0.15
C ASN A 123 13.23 -2.48 -1.41
N GLN A 124 12.52 -2.82 -2.48
CA GLN A 124 12.32 -1.93 -3.62
C GLN A 124 11.21 -0.93 -3.31
N GLU A 125 11.52 0.34 -3.46
CA GLU A 125 10.60 1.43 -3.09
C GLU A 125 9.45 1.55 -4.08
N ILE A 126 8.23 1.70 -3.54
CA ILE A 126 7.01 1.94 -4.29
C ILE A 126 6.53 3.35 -3.99
N GLU A 127 6.24 4.11 -5.03
CA GLU A 127 5.65 5.45 -4.90
C GLU A 127 4.14 5.34 -4.63
N PRO A 128 3.65 5.80 -3.47
CA PRO A 128 2.22 5.81 -3.21
C PRO A 128 1.48 6.81 -4.08
N THR A 129 0.26 6.46 -4.49
CA THR A 129 -0.64 7.38 -5.21
C THR A 129 -1.29 8.38 -4.24
N THR A 130 -1.67 7.91 -3.04
CA THR A 130 -2.21 8.76 -1.97
C THR A 130 -1.76 8.29 -0.61
N ILE A 131 -1.56 9.24 0.32
CA ILE A 131 -1.21 8.99 1.72
C ILE A 131 -2.16 9.78 2.61
N GLU A 132 -2.88 9.06 3.47
CA GLU A 132 -3.75 9.60 4.52
C GLU A 132 -3.28 9.08 5.89
N SER A 133 -3.78 9.61 6.98
CA SER A 133 -3.37 9.21 8.34
C SER A 133 -3.62 7.72 8.68
N ASN A 134 -4.57 7.09 7.98
CA ASN A 134 -5.02 5.72 8.19
C ASN A 134 -5.10 4.88 6.91
N ARG A 135 -4.65 5.42 5.77
CA ARG A 135 -4.77 4.79 4.46
C ARG A 135 -3.61 5.18 3.55
N ILE A 136 -3.03 4.20 2.87
CA ILE A 136 -2.06 4.40 1.78
C ILE A 136 -2.61 3.68 0.57
N THR A 137 -2.63 4.35 -0.59
CA THR A 137 -3.00 3.74 -1.85
C THR A 137 -1.81 3.77 -2.80
N PHE A 138 -1.56 2.67 -3.48
CA PHE A 138 -0.53 2.61 -4.51
C PHE A 138 -0.98 1.73 -5.68
N THR A 139 -0.31 1.87 -6.82
CA THR A 139 -0.47 0.98 -7.96
C THR A 139 0.72 0.04 -8.00
N VAL A 140 0.47 -1.26 -8.15
CA VAL A 140 1.53 -2.26 -8.27
C VAL A 140 2.41 -1.92 -9.49
N PRO A 141 3.73 -1.77 -9.32
CA PRO A 141 4.63 -1.39 -10.40
C PRO A 141 4.59 -2.36 -11.58
N VAL A 142 4.71 -1.80 -12.78
CA VAL A 142 4.78 -2.58 -14.03
C VAL A 142 6.20 -2.98 -14.41
N ASP A 143 7.20 -2.35 -13.79
CA ASP A 143 8.61 -2.66 -14.00
C ASP A 143 8.93 -4.09 -13.56
N THR A 144 9.56 -4.85 -14.45
CA THR A 144 9.93 -6.25 -14.22
C THR A 144 11.38 -6.44 -13.78
N GLU A 145 12.22 -5.41 -13.88
CA GLU A 145 13.63 -5.48 -13.47
C GLU A 145 13.76 -5.34 -11.95
N ASP A 146 13.08 -4.32 -11.38
CA ASP A 146 13.14 -4.05 -9.95
C ASP A 146 12.10 -4.84 -9.14
N PHE A 147 10.94 -5.15 -9.73
CA PHE A 147 9.83 -5.85 -9.05
C PHE A 147 9.59 -7.23 -9.67
N THR A 148 10.25 -8.25 -9.12
CA THR A 148 10.04 -9.65 -9.55
C THR A 148 8.74 -10.21 -8.97
N VAL A 149 8.04 -11.03 -9.77
CA VAL A 149 6.86 -11.77 -9.30
C VAL A 149 7.24 -12.81 -8.24
N GLY A 150 6.34 -13.09 -7.32
CA GLY A 150 6.50 -14.06 -6.25
C GLY A 150 6.21 -13.49 -4.86
N ASP A 151 6.44 -14.33 -3.88
CA ASP A 151 6.22 -13.99 -2.48
C ASP A 151 7.27 -13.00 -1.98
N GLY A 152 6.83 -12.11 -1.11
CA GLY A 152 7.68 -11.08 -0.53
C GLY A 152 7.04 -10.37 0.64
N GLU A 153 7.63 -9.26 1.03
CA GLU A 153 7.17 -8.42 2.12
C GLU A 153 6.86 -7.01 1.65
N LEU A 154 5.64 -6.57 1.90
CA LEU A 154 5.21 -5.19 1.75
C LEU A 154 5.47 -4.46 3.07
N THR A 155 6.37 -3.48 3.06
CA THR A 155 6.85 -2.77 4.25
C THR A 155 6.47 -1.31 4.20
N VAL A 156 5.89 -0.80 5.30
CA VAL A 156 5.59 0.62 5.50
C VAL A 156 6.45 1.16 6.63
N VAL A 157 7.14 2.26 6.37
CA VAL A 157 8.01 2.97 7.31
C VAL A 157 7.41 4.34 7.60
N ASN A 158 7.41 4.74 8.87
CA ASN A 158 7.11 6.10 9.28
C ASN A 158 8.29 6.75 10.02
N ALA A 159 8.20 8.03 10.34
CA ALA A 159 9.28 8.78 10.96
C ALA A 159 9.65 8.30 12.39
N TYR A 160 8.90 7.36 12.97
CA TYR A 160 9.11 6.87 14.32
C TYR A 160 9.85 5.53 14.37
N ASP A 161 9.90 4.81 13.24
CA ASP A 161 10.53 3.51 13.15
C ASP A 161 11.17 3.31 11.77
N GLU A 162 12.49 3.35 11.73
CA GLU A 162 13.27 3.21 10.48
C GLU A 162 13.22 1.79 9.89
N ILE A 163 12.83 0.79 10.69
CA ILE A 163 12.66 -0.59 10.23
C ILE A 163 11.31 -0.76 9.54
N GLY A 164 10.27 -0.15 10.10
CA GLY A 164 8.90 -0.24 9.61
C GLY A 164 8.18 -1.53 10.01
N VAL A 165 6.99 -1.70 9.48
CA VAL A 165 6.14 -2.88 9.68
C VAL A 165 5.88 -3.55 8.35
N SER A 166 6.18 -4.85 8.29
CA SER A 166 6.01 -5.68 7.11
C SER A 166 4.75 -6.55 7.18
N ARG A 167 4.22 -6.90 6.02
CA ARG A 167 3.22 -7.93 5.78
C ARG A 167 3.63 -8.79 4.60
N GLU A 168 3.44 -10.10 4.74
CA GLU A 168 3.58 -11.02 3.62
C GLU A 168 2.61 -10.62 2.50
N PHE A 169 3.10 -10.60 1.28
CA PHE A 169 2.34 -10.21 0.11
C PHE A 169 2.94 -10.86 -1.13
N THR A 170 2.08 -11.37 -2.02
CA THR A 170 2.53 -11.97 -3.28
C THR A 170 2.32 -11.00 -4.43
N LEU A 171 3.39 -10.68 -5.14
CA LEU A 171 3.32 -9.91 -6.37
C LEU A 171 3.11 -10.87 -7.55
N LEU A 172 1.99 -10.73 -8.23
CA LEU A 172 1.69 -11.45 -9.46
C LEU A 172 2.11 -10.63 -10.68
N GLY A 173 2.30 -11.30 -11.81
CA GLY A 173 2.47 -10.65 -13.10
C GLY A 173 1.19 -9.95 -13.57
N PHE A 174 1.05 -9.77 -14.86
CA PHE A 174 -0.17 -9.22 -15.44
C PHE A 174 -1.28 -10.28 -15.39
N VAL A 175 -2.21 -10.12 -14.46
CA VAL A 175 -3.34 -11.04 -14.31
C VAL A 175 -4.31 -10.88 -15.49
N PRO A 176 -4.49 -11.89 -16.35
CA PRO A 176 -5.42 -11.82 -17.47
C PRO A 176 -6.87 -11.81 -16.99
N SER A 177 -7.72 -11.09 -17.71
CA SER A 177 -9.17 -11.14 -17.53
C SER A 177 -9.83 -11.17 -18.89
N VAL A 178 -10.72 -12.14 -19.11
CA VAL A 178 -11.46 -12.31 -20.37
C VAL A 178 -12.90 -11.89 -20.15
N THR A 179 -13.38 -10.97 -21.01
CA THR A 179 -14.77 -10.49 -21.01
C THR A 179 -15.60 -11.11 -22.11
N GLU A 180 -14.96 -11.60 -23.18
CA GLU A 180 -15.64 -12.19 -24.34
C GLU A 180 -14.79 -13.27 -25.00
N ILE A 181 -15.45 -14.34 -25.48
CA ILE A 181 -14.88 -15.40 -26.29
C ILE A 181 -15.70 -15.48 -27.58
N SER A 182 -15.02 -15.46 -28.74
CA SER A 182 -15.69 -15.45 -30.04
C SER A 182 -16.53 -16.70 -30.33
N TYR A 183 -16.20 -17.84 -29.69
CA TYR A 183 -16.95 -19.11 -29.82
C TYR A 183 -17.04 -19.81 -28.47
N THR A 184 -18.25 -20.19 -28.06
CA THR A 184 -18.50 -20.92 -26.81
C THR A 184 -18.29 -22.42 -26.92
N MET A 185 -18.28 -22.97 -28.15
CA MET A 185 -17.98 -24.37 -28.45
C MET A 185 -16.96 -24.49 -29.59
N PRO A 186 -15.70 -24.16 -29.32
CA PRO A 186 -14.67 -24.20 -30.34
C PRO A 186 -14.30 -25.66 -30.71
N LYS A 187 -14.06 -25.88 -31.99
CA LYS A 187 -13.58 -27.18 -32.51
C LYS A 187 -12.06 -27.15 -32.69
N PRO A 188 -11.39 -28.30 -32.60
CA PRO A 188 -9.98 -28.41 -32.97
C PRO A 188 -9.70 -27.77 -34.34
N GLY A 189 -8.58 -27.02 -34.43
CA GLY A 189 -8.20 -26.28 -35.63
C GLY A 189 -8.90 -24.94 -35.84
N ASN A 190 -9.91 -24.59 -35.03
CA ASN A 190 -10.46 -23.22 -35.05
C ASN A 190 -9.50 -22.23 -34.37
N VAL A 191 -9.54 -21.00 -34.83
CA VAL A 191 -8.94 -19.86 -34.11
C VAL A 191 -10.06 -19.18 -33.34
N ILE A 192 -9.90 -19.08 -32.04
CA ILE A 192 -10.79 -18.27 -31.18
C ILE A 192 -10.14 -16.96 -30.81
N ARG A 193 -10.95 -15.92 -30.69
CA ARG A 193 -10.53 -14.65 -30.12
C ARG A 193 -11.01 -14.53 -28.70
N LEU A 194 -10.07 -14.25 -27.80
CA LEU A 194 -10.32 -13.82 -26.43
C LEU A 194 -10.23 -12.30 -26.38
N THR A 195 -11.19 -11.63 -25.77
CA THR A 195 -11.19 -10.18 -25.58
C THR A 195 -11.22 -9.87 -24.09
N GLY A 196 -10.44 -8.91 -23.64
CA GLY A 196 -10.34 -8.58 -22.21
C GLY A 196 -9.21 -7.63 -21.89
N VAL A 197 -8.44 -7.92 -20.84
CA VAL A 197 -7.26 -7.14 -20.43
C VAL A 197 -6.12 -8.07 -20.06
N ASN A 198 -4.88 -7.59 -20.19
CA ASN A 198 -3.65 -8.30 -19.88
C ASN A 198 -3.49 -9.62 -20.68
N LEU A 199 -3.95 -9.64 -21.92
CA LEU A 199 -3.87 -10.77 -22.83
C LEU A 199 -2.58 -10.67 -23.68
N TYR A 200 -1.44 -10.97 -23.08
CA TYR A 200 -0.13 -10.89 -23.70
C TYR A 200 0.23 -12.17 -24.47
N ASP A 201 1.06 -12.06 -25.48
CA ASP A 201 1.49 -13.15 -26.38
C ASP A 201 2.28 -14.26 -25.67
N LYS A 202 2.87 -13.98 -24.53
CA LYS A 202 3.60 -14.94 -23.68
C LYS A 202 2.71 -15.78 -22.77
N ALA A 203 1.42 -15.46 -22.65
CA ALA A 203 0.49 -16.24 -21.87
C ALA A 203 0.27 -17.62 -22.52
N LYS A 204 0.07 -18.65 -21.69
CA LYS A 204 -0.34 -19.97 -22.12
C LYS A 204 -1.84 -20.14 -21.95
N VAL A 205 -2.49 -20.71 -22.94
CA VAL A 205 -3.94 -20.94 -22.92
C VAL A 205 -4.21 -22.43 -22.98
N PHE A 206 -4.93 -22.95 -22.00
CA PHE A 206 -5.22 -24.37 -21.86
C PHE A 206 -6.70 -24.65 -22.08
N PHE A 207 -6.98 -25.70 -22.85
CA PHE A 207 -8.32 -26.17 -23.16
C PHE A 207 -8.59 -27.48 -22.43
N PRO A 208 -9.82 -27.69 -21.90
CA PRO A 208 -10.18 -28.92 -21.23
C PRO A 208 -10.28 -30.09 -22.23
N SER A 209 -9.80 -31.28 -21.83
CA SER A 209 -9.99 -32.53 -22.56
C SER A 209 -10.18 -33.70 -21.60
N SER A 210 -10.69 -34.85 -22.09
CA SER A 210 -10.86 -36.05 -21.29
C SER A 210 -9.54 -36.65 -20.75
N THR A 211 -8.41 -36.31 -21.37
CA THR A 211 -7.06 -36.78 -20.99
C THR A 211 -6.25 -35.73 -20.20
N GLY A 212 -6.90 -34.66 -19.78
CA GLY A 212 -6.26 -33.50 -19.11
C GLY A 212 -6.33 -32.26 -19.98
N GLU A 213 -5.72 -31.17 -19.50
CA GLU A 213 -5.67 -29.94 -20.29
C GLU A 213 -4.71 -30.05 -21.46
N LYS A 214 -5.01 -29.32 -22.53
CA LYS A 214 -4.15 -29.21 -23.71
C LYS A 214 -3.87 -27.76 -24.03
N GLU A 215 -2.60 -27.43 -24.22
CA GLU A 215 -2.17 -26.07 -24.56
C GLU A 215 -2.55 -25.73 -26.01
N GLY A 216 -3.23 -24.60 -26.18
CA GLY A 216 -3.50 -23.96 -27.46
C GLY A 216 -2.33 -23.09 -27.90
N LEU A 217 -2.21 -22.86 -29.19
CA LEU A 217 -1.18 -22.00 -29.73
C LEU A 217 -1.67 -20.54 -29.81
N VAL A 218 -1.08 -19.65 -29.05
CA VAL A 218 -1.28 -18.20 -29.21
C VAL A 218 -0.69 -17.79 -30.57
N GLN A 219 -1.54 -17.34 -31.49
CA GLN A 219 -1.12 -16.91 -32.81
C GLN A 219 -0.80 -15.44 -32.86
N SER A 220 -1.54 -14.63 -32.13
CA SER A 220 -1.33 -13.19 -32.00
C SER A 220 -1.96 -12.63 -30.73
N ALA A 221 -1.42 -11.51 -30.26
CA ALA A 221 -2.03 -10.64 -29.26
C ALA A 221 -1.99 -9.19 -29.74
N SER A 222 -2.98 -8.40 -29.37
CA SER A 222 -2.98 -6.97 -29.67
C SER A 222 -1.90 -6.24 -28.86
N SER A 223 -1.34 -5.15 -29.42
CA SER A 223 -0.26 -4.40 -28.75
C SER A 223 -0.68 -3.75 -27.43
N ASP A 224 -1.98 -3.56 -27.21
CA ASP A 224 -2.59 -3.03 -25.98
C ASP A 224 -3.05 -4.15 -25.02
N ALA A 225 -2.74 -5.40 -25.34
CA ALA A 225 -3.11 -6.60 -24.60
C ALA A 225 -4.62 -6.72 -24.28
N THR A 226 -5.48 -6.20 -25.16
CA THR A 226 -6.94 -6.28 -25.02
C THR A 226 -7.57 -7.44 -25.80
N SER A 227 -6.83 -8.07 -26.68
CA SER A 227 -7.30 -9.26 -27.40
C SER A 227 -6.17 -10.22 -27.76
N MET A 228 -6.53 -11.51 -27.90
CA MET A 228 -5.62 -12.60 -28.22
C MET A 228 -6.33 -13.60 -29.14
N ASP A 229 -5.66 -14.03 -30.19
CA ASP A 229 -6.11 -15.10 -31.07
C ASP A 229 -5.39 -16.41 -30.71
N VAL A 230 -6.16 -17.46 -30.45
CA VAL A 230 -5.62 -18.76 -30.01
C VAL A 230 -6.14 -19.87 -30.90
N LEU A 231 -5.24 -20.68 -31.44
CA LEU A 231 -5.56 -21.88 -32.17
C LEU A 231 -5.92 -22.99 -31.20
N VAL A 232 -7.11 -23.55 -31.34
CA VAL A 232 -7.63 -24.65 -30.52
C VAL A 232 -6.90 -25.95 -30.88
N PRO A 233 -6.29 -26.64 -29.89
CA PRO A 233 -5.47 -27.80 -30.15
C PRO A 233 -6.33 -29.04 -30.53
N GLU A 234 -5.69 -30.06 -31.12
CA GLU A 234 -6.30 -31.32 -31.41
C GLU A 234 -6.62 -32.13 -30.13
N GLY A 235 -7.71 -32.87 -30.15
CA GLY A 235 -8.13 -33.75 -29.05
C GLY A 235 -8.74 -32.98 -27.86
N VAL A 236 -9.39 -31.88 -28.14
CA VAL A 236 -10.29 -31.15 -27.21
C VAL A 236 -11.74 -31.23 -27.73
N GLY A 237 -12.70 -30.79 -26.90
CA GLY A 237 -14.12 -30.80 -27.26
C GLY A 237 -14.86 -32.09 -26.89
N ASP A 238 -14.19 -33.02 -26.26
CA ASP A 238 -14.73 -34.27 -25.71
C ASP A 238 -15.11 -34.14 -24.21
N LYS A 239 -14.80 -32.99 -23.59
CA LYS A 239 -15.11 -32.67 -22.21
C LYS A 239 -15.50 -31.19 -22.07
N ALA A 240 -16.61 -30.95 -21.39
CA ALA A 240 -16.96 -29.58 -20.96
C ALA A 240 -16.02 -29.10 -19.85
N GLY A 241 -15.67 -27.82 -19.86
CA GLY A 241 -14.81 -27.21 -18.87
C GLY A 241 -14.48 -25.75 -19.23
N TYR A 242 -13.68 -25.13 -18.41
CA TYR A 242 -13.23 -23.74 -18.61
C TYR A 242 -11.91 -23.72 -19.37
N ILE A 243 -11.67 -22.65 -20.12
CA ILE A 243 -10.35 -22.31 -20.65
C ILE A 243 -9.56 -21.73 -19.48
N ARG A 244 -8.32 -22.17 -19.30
CA ARG A 244 -7.41 -21.63 -18.29
C ARG A 244 -6.30 -20.84 -18.99
N ILE A 245 -5.98 -19.67 -18.43
CA ILE A 245 -4.88 -18.83 -18.91
C ILE A 245 -3.84 -18.69 -17.80
N GLU A 246 -2.61 -19.06 -18.11
CA GLU A 246 -1.45 -18.92 -17.24
C GLU A 246 -0.57 -17.77 -17.77
N SER A 247 -0.29 -16.77 -16.92
CA SER A 247 0.52 -15.61 -17.28
C SER A 247 1.30 -15.13 -16.05
N GLU A 248 2.61 -15.11 -16.12
CA GLU A 248 3.54 -14.53 -15.12
C GLU A 248 3.16 -14.79 -13.64
N GLY A 249 2.89 -16.06 -13.29
CA GLY A 249 2.49 -16.45 -11.94
C GLY A 249 1.01 -16.32 -11.61
N ALA A 250 0.22 -15.76 -12.51
CA ALA A 250 -1.23 -15.74 -12.41
C ALA A 250 -1.85 -16.91 -13.19
N ASP A 251 -2.86 -17.56 -12.61
CA ASP A 251 -3.59 -18.67 -13.18
C ASP A 251 -5.09 -18.36 -13.10
N VAL A 252 -5.74 -18.17 -14.24
CA VAL A 252 -7.13 -17.68 -14.31
C VAL A 252 -8.00 -18.62 -15.14
N GLU A 253 -9.11 -19.09 -14.56
CA GLU A 253 -10.17 -19.77 -15.29
C GLU A 253 -11.10 -18.78 -15.99
N VAL A 254 -11.27 -18.93 -17.30
CA VAL A 254 -12.20 -18.14 -18.10
C VAL A 254 -13.58 -18.77 -18.00
N LYS A 255 -14.48 -18.09 -17.33
CA LYS A 255 -15.89 -18.49 -17.23
C LYS A 255 -16.63 -17.88 -18.41
N GLY A 256 -17.12 -18.74 -19.30
CA GLY A 256 -17.97 -18.36 -20.43
C GLY A 256 -19.41 -18.04 -20.01
#